data_6bd1b26ef31b54578037f2671fdd3ff7
#
_entry.id   6bd1b26ef31b54578037f2671fdd3ff7
#
_cell.length_a   1.000
_cell.length_b   1.000
_cell.length_c   1.000
_cell.angle_alpha   90.00
_cell.angle_beta   90.00
_cell.angle_gamma   90.00
#
_symmetry.space_group_name_H-M   'P 1'
#
loop_
_entity.id
_entity.type
_entity.pdbx_description
1 polymer ?
#
loop_
_entity_poly.entity_id
_entity_poly.type
_entity_poly.pdbx_seq_one_letter_code
_entity_poly.pdbx_strand_id
1 'polypeptide(L)'
;MGDISSTEKKLHWHLQGNWAPVEEELYESNLEVKGKIPEDLSGLYVRNGFNPVSGYSDHWFFGNGMLHGVYLEDGKASYKNRYVKTPYYEEDLNVMSSFGNLAASPANTHIVNHAGKLLALEETSLPWSVNQDLDTLGVEDFNGKLDTAMTAHPRVCPETGEMLFFGYSMFSEPYLNYYRVSK
;
A
#
# COMPACT_ATOMS: atom_id res chain seq x y z
N MET A 1 -37.65 23.16 22.71
CA MET A 1 -36.77 21.97 22.64
C MET A 1 -36.72 21.57 21.19
N GLY A 2 -35.71 21.98 20.49
CA GLY A 2 -35.50 21.66 19.07
C GLY A 2 -34.83 20.31 18.95
N ASP A 3 -35.49 19.45 18.22
CA ASP A 3 -35.00 18.13 17.85
C ASP A 3 -33.74 18.31 16.97
N ILE A 4 -32.60 17.90 17.48
CA ILE A 4 -31.35 17.85 16.69
C ILE A 4 -31.49 16.59 15.85
N SER A 5 -32.04 16.74 14.66
CA SER A 5 -32.05 15.70 13.63
C SER A 5 -30.58 15.26 13.41
N SER A 6 -30.30 14.04 13.81
CA SER A 6 -29.07 13.33 13.41
C SER A 6 -29.13 13.21 11.88
N THR A 7 -28.44 14.12 11.19
CA THR A 7 -28.15 13.93 9.76
C THR A 7 -27.28 12.69 9.67
N GLU A 8 -27.85 11.56 9.29
CA GLU A 8 -27.09 10.38 8.87
C GLU A 8 -26.09 10.84 7.83
N LYS A 9 -24.80 10.81 8.17
CA LYS A 9 -23.73 11.13 7.25
C LYS A 9 -23.84 10.13 6.10
N LYS A 10 -24.24 10.60 4.92
CA LYS A 10 -24.34 9.74 3.74
C LYS A 10 -22.97 9.14 3.46
N LEU A 11 -22.87 7.82 3.53
CA LEU A 11 -21.63 7.11 3.29
C LEU A 11 -21.12 7.41 1.86
N HIS A 12 -19.87 7.78 1.72
CA HIS A 12 -19.28 8.06 0.42
C HIS A 12 -19.28 6.82 -0.49
N TRP A 13 -19.34 7.00 -1.80
CA TRP A 13 -19.39 5.92 -2.79
C TRP A 13 -18.19 4.96 -2.67
N HIS A 14 -17.01 5.47 -2.33
CA HIS A 14 -15.77 4.71 -2.16
C HIS A 14 -15.71 3.91 -0.85
N LEU A 15 -16.78 3.90 -0.07
CA LEU A 15 -16.94 3.10 1.15
C LEU A 15 -18.10 2.10 1.02
N GLN A 16 -18.62 1.86 -0.20
CA GLN A 16 -19.81 1.05 -0.43
C GLN A 16 -19.58 -0.03 -1.49
N GLY A 17 -20.32 -1.13 -1.40
CA GLY A 17 -20.31 -2.21 -2.39
C GLY A 17 -18.92 -2.82 -2.52
N ASN A 18 -18.41 -2.92 -3.73
CA ASN A 18 -17.07 -3.48 -4.01
C ASN A 18 -15.91 -2.60 -3.51
N TRP A 19 -16.19 -1.39 -3.06
CA TRP A 19 -15.22 -0.44 -2.52
C TRP A 19 -15.27 -0.36 -1.00
N ALA A 20 -16.22 -1.08 -0.37
CA ALA A 20 -16.33 -1.11 1.07
C ALA A 20 -15.02 -1.59 1.71
N PRO A 21 -14.59 -0.96 2.80
CA PRO A 21 -13.41 -1.43 3.54
C PRO A 21 -13.57 -2.88 3.98
N VAL A 22 -12.47 -3.61 3.97
CA VAL A 22 -12.36 -4.94 4.56
C VAL A 22 -12.21 -4.77 6.07
N GLU A 23 -13.01 -5.47 6.85
CA GLU A 23 -13.12 -5.24 8.30
C GLU A 23 -12.01 -5.91 9.10
N GLU A 24 -11.41 -7.00 8.58
CA GLU A 24 -10.41 -7.78 9.31
C GLU A 24 -9.29 -8.34 8.44
N GLU A 25 -8.17 -8.63 9.05
CA GLU A 25 -7.08 -9.38 8.44
C GLU A 25 -7.42 -10.87 8.43
N LEU A 26 -7.38 -11.47 7.23
CA LEU A 26 -7.76 -12.87 6.99
C LEU A 26 -6.57 -13.70 6.51
N TYR A 27 -6.68 -14.99 6.72
CA TYR A 27 -5.91 -16.02 6.03
C TYR A 27 -6.83 -17.18 5.68
N GLU A 28 -7.01 -17.41 4.37
CA GLU A 28 -7.75 -18.57 3.83
C GLU A 28 -6.78 -19.51 3.12
N SER A 29 -6.55 -20.66 3.72
CA SER A 29 -5.53 -21.61 3.26
C SER A 29 -5.92 -22.36 1.99
N ASN A 30 -7.19 -22.37 1.61
CA ASN A 30 -7.68 -23.13 0.47
C ASN A 30 -8.89 -22.44 -0.17
N LEU A 31 -8.65 -21.66 -1.20
CA LEU A 31 -9.71 -21.02 -1.97
C LEU A 31 -10.43 -22.01 -2.88
N GLU A 32 -11.74 -21.84 -3.04
CA GLU A 32 -12.50 -22.55 -4.06
C GLU A 32 -12.04 -22.11 -5.46
N VAL A 33 -11.61 -23.09 -6.26
CA VAL A 33 -11.15 -22.85 -7.64
C VAL A 33 -12.24 -23.28 -8.62
N LYS A 34 -12.70 -22.36 -9.47
CA LYS A 34 -13.56 -22.68 -10.61
C LYS A 34 -12.70 -22.87 -11.86
N GLY A 35 -12.59 -24.09 -12.33
CA GLY A 35 -11.70 -24.49 -13.43
C GLY A 35 -10.43 -25.16 -12.91
N LYS A 36 -9.30 -24.93 -13.58
CA LYS A 36 -8.01 -25.55 -13.23
C LYS A 36 -6.92 -24.47 -13.24
N ILE A 37 -6.18 -24.38 -12.14
CA ILE A 37 -4.91 -23.63 -12.08
C ILE A 37 -3.81 -24.55 -12.62
N PRO A 38 -2.97 -24.09 -13.57
CA PRO A 38 -1.81 -24.88 -14.01
C PRO A 38 -0.88 -25.22 -12.84
N GLU A 39 -0.40 -26.46 -12.79
CA GLU A 39 0.44 -26.95 -11.69
C GLU A 39 1.83 -26.31 -11.67
N ASP A 40 2.30 -25.85 -12.83
CA ASP A 40 3.56 -25.12 -13.01
C ASP A 40 3.45 -23.61 -12.70
N LEU A 41 2.24 -23.10 -12.44
CA LEU A 41 2.02 -21.73 -12.02
C LEU A 41 2.18 -21.61 -10.50
N SER A 42 3.31 -21.07 -10.06
CA SER A 42 3.63 -20.86 -8.66
C SER A 42 4.07 -19.41 -8.41
N GLY A 43 3.64 -18.83 -7.30
CA GLY A 43 4.04 -17.49 -6.88
C GLY A 43 2.98 -16.74 -6.12
N LEU A 44 3.29 -15.46 -5.88
CA LEU A 44 2.43 -14.51 -5.18
C LEU A 44 1.93 -13.42 -6.14
N TYR A 45 0.62 -13.38 -6.34
CA TYR A 45 -0.03 -12.18 -6.86
C TYR A 45 -0.41 -11.28 -5.69
N VAL A 46 0.07 -10.07 -5.68
CA VAL A 46 -0.23 -9.10 -4.61
C VAL A 46 -0.70 -7.78 -5.19
N ARG A 47 -1.69 -7.17 -4.55
CA ARG A 47 -2.12 -5.80 -4.80
C ARG A 47 -2.15 -5.00 -3.51
N ASN A 48 -1.94 -3.70 -3.63
CA ASN A 48 -2.11 -2.74 -2.56
C ASN A 48 -3.38 -1.91 -2.80
N GLY A 49 -3.98 -1.41 -1.76
CA GLY A 49 -5.16 -0.55 -1.88
C GLY A 49 -5.51 0.14 -0.58
N PHE A 50 -6.30 1.18 -0.75
CA PHE A 50 -6.94 1.92 0.30
C PHE A 50 -7.88 1.03 1.13
N ASN A 51 -7.73 1.08 2.46
CA ASN A 51 -8.63 0.41 3.40
C ASN A 51 -8.59 1.15 4.76
N PRO A 52 -9.46 2.13 5.01
CA PRO A 52 -9.44 2.86 6.27
C PRO A 52 -9.80 1.94 7.44
N VAL A 53 -8.93 1.89 8.46
CA VAL A 53 -9.13 1.06 9.68
C VAL A 53 -10.42 1.42 10.40
N SER A 54 -10.76 2.71 10.45
CA SER A 54 -12.02 3.18 11.06
C SER A 54 -13.28 2.84 10.28
N GLY A 55 -13.16 2.23 9.09
CA GLY A 55 -14.26 2.02 8.15
C GLY A 55 -14.74 3.29 7.44
N TYR A 56 -14.12 4.43 7.71
CA TYR A 56 -14.50 5.73 7.15
C TYR A 56 -13.29 6.55 6.70
N SER A 57 -13.45 7.28 5.59
CA SER A 57 -12.55 8.33 5.13
C SER A 57 -13.32 9.35 4.29
N ASP A 58 -12.98 10.63 4.44
CA ASP A 58 -13.58 11.71 3.64
C ASP A 58 -13.11 11.69 2.18
N HIS A 59 -11.99 11.02 1.89
CA HIS A 59 -11.42 10.97 0.55
C HIS A 59 -10.84 9.60 0.24
N TRP A 60 -10.96 9.15 -1.01
CA TRP A 60 -10.50 7.82 -1.45
C TRP A 60 -8.99 7.60 -1.28
N PHE A 61 -8.18 8.64 -1.28
CA PHE A 61 -6.74 8.51 -1.09
C PHE A 61 -6.31 8.52 0.39
N PHE A 62 -7.21 8.84 1.30
CA PHE A 62 -6.92 9.01 2.73
C PHE A 62 -7.42 7.81 3.53
N GLY A 63 -6.65 6.75 3.50
CA GLY A 63 -6.90 5.54 4.27
C GLY A 63 -5.64 4.70 4.34
N ASN A 64 -5.63 3.75 5.25
CA ASN A 64 -4.49 2.87 5.46
C ASN A 64 -4.30 1.94 4.26
N GLY A 65 -3.08 1.58 3.96
CA GLY A 65 -2.76 0.58 2.95
C GLY A 65 -3.04 -0.83 3.45
N MET A 66 -3.80 -1.59 2.65
CA MET A 66 -3.98 -3.01 2.87
C MET A 66 -3.47 -3.80 1.66
N LEU A 67 -2.61 -4.75 1.93
CA LEU A 67 -2.12 -5.70 0.94
C LEU A 67 -3.05 -6.90 0.86
N HIS A 68 -3.31 -7.35 -0.36
CA HIS A 68 -4.09 -8.55 -0.64
C HIS A 68 -3.24 -9.48 -1.50
N GLY A 69 -2.89 -10.64 -0.95
CA GLY A 69 -2.07 -11.65 -1.61
C GLY A 69 -2.86 -12.90 -1.97
N VAL A 70 -2.70 -13.37 -3.20
CA VAL A 70 -3.13 -14.70 -3.62
C VAL A 70 -1.87 -15.51 -3.90
N TYR A 71 -1.67 -16.58 -3.15
CA TYR A 71 -0.56 -17.50 -3.30
C TYR A 71 -1.00 -18.68 -4.15
N LEU A 72 -0.24 -18.97 -5.17
CA LEU A 72 -0.49 -20.10 -6.09
C LEU A 72 0.64 -21.11 -5.94
N GLU A 73 0.28 -22.37 -5.72
CA GLU A 73 1.22 -23.47 -5.60
C GLU A 73 0.51 -24.80 -5.88
N ASP A 74 1.11 -25.65 -6.69
CA ASP A 74 0.62 -27.01 -7.01
C ASP A 74 -0.86 -27.06 -7.41
N GLY A 75 -1.31 -26.11 -8.25
CA GLY A 75 -2.68 -26.04 -8.72
C GLY A 75 -3.71 -25.59 -7.66
N LYS A 76 -3.25 -25.08 -6.51
CA LYS A 76 -4.06 -24.57 -5.41
C LYS A 76 -3.88 -23.06 -5.25
N ALA A 77 -4.82 -22.44 -4.56
CA ALA A 77 -4.76 -21.05 -4.21
C ALA A 77 -5.07 -20.84 -2.74
N SER A 78 -4.32 -19.95 -2.08
CA SER A 78 -4.64 -19.42 -0.76
C SER A 78 -4.65 -17.90 -0.79
N TYR A 79 -5.25 -17.29 0.21
CA TYR A 79 -5.39 -15.83 0.31
C TYR A 79 -4.96 -15.31 1.65
N LYS A 80 -4.32 -14.15 1.66
CA LYS A 80 -3.98 -13.41 2.88
C LYS A 80 -4.14 -11.91 2.61
N ASN A 81 -4.65 -11.17 3.58
CA ASN A 81 -4.56 -9.72 3.57
C ASN A 81 -3.92 -9.20 4.85
N ARG A 82 -3.19 -8.09 4.75
CA ARG A 82 -2.51 -7.44 5.88
C ARG A 82 -2.47 -5.93 5.67
N TYR A 83 -2.64 -5.20 6.76
CA TYR A 83 -2.31 -3.78 6.77
C TYR A 83 -0.81 -3.55 6.69
N VAL A 84 -0.40 -2.49 6.01
CA VAL A 84 0.97 -2.00 6.10
C VAL A 84 1.08 -1.18 7.39
N LYS A 85 1.79 -1.73 8.37
CA LYS A 85 1.91 -1.17 9.74
C LYS A 85 2.97 -0.09 9.78
N THR A 86 2.62 1.08 9.29
CA THR A 86 3.43 2.30 9.35
C THR A 86 3.01 3.14 10.56
N PRO A 87 3.74 4.21 10.94
CA PRO A 87 3.26 5.15 11.97
C PRO A 87 1.88 5.75 11.65
N TYR A 88 1.53 5.91 10.36
CA TYR A 88 0.19 6.34 9.96
C TYR A 88 -0.90 5.37 10.44
N TYR A 89 -0.60 4.06 10.41
CA TYR A 89 -1.50 3.01 10.88
C TYR A 89 -1.46 2.88 12.41
N GLU A 90 -0.25 2.79 13.00
CA GLU A 90 -0.06 2.43 14.42
C GLU A 90 -0.47 3.54 15.39
N GLU A 91 -0.34 4.81 14.96
CA GLU A 91 -0.66 5.99 15.76
C GLU A 91 -2.00 6.62 15.35
N ASP A 92 -2.79 5.95 14.49
CA ASP A 92 -4.08 6.43 13.95
C ASP A 92 -3.98 7.86 13.41
N LEU A 93 -2.92 8.11 12.61
CA LEU A 93 -2.67 9.42 12.04
C LEU A 93 -3.62 9.70 10.87
N ASN A 94 -3.79 10.98 10.58
CA ASN A 94 -4.47 11.47 9.38
C ASN A 94 -3.50 12.33 8.55
N VAL A 95 -3.94 12.77 7.37
CA VAL A 95 -3.12 13.55 6.44
C VAL A 95 -2.51 14.81 7.08
N MET A 96 -3.26 15.47 7.98
CA MET A 96 -2.75 16.69 8.63
C MET A 96 -1.73 16.38 9.74
N SER A 97 -1.97 15.34 10.53
CA SER A 97 -1.05 14.94 11.61
C SER A 97 0.20 14.23 11.11
N SER A 98 0.15 13.59 9.93
CA SER A 98 1.32 12.97 9.29
C SER A 98 2.14 13.92 8.43
N PHE A 99 1.64 15.13 8.19
CA PHE A 99 2.25 16.09 7.29
C PHE A 99 3.70 16.45 7.66
N GLY A 100 4.62 16.26 6.70
CA GLY A 100 6.05 16.49 6.91
C GLY A 100 6.81 15.30 7.53
N ASN A 101 6.13 14.25 7.98
CA ASN A 101 6.77 13.02 8.41
C ASN A 101 6.78 12.01 7.25
N LEU A 102 7.89 11.93 6.53
CA LEU A 102 8.03 11.04 5.37
C LEU A 102 7.86 9.55 5.71
N ALA A 103 8.10 9.14 6.94
CA ALA A 103 7.90 7.76 7.37
C ALA A 103 6.43 7.45 7.68
N ALA A 104 5.61 8.45 8.02
CA ALA A 104 4.19 8.27 8.32
C ALA A 104 3.36 8.12 7.04
N SER A 105 3.66 7.09 6.26
CA SER A 105 3.02 6.78 4.98
C SER A 105 1.69 6.05 5.18
N PRO A 106 0.61 6.43 4.49
CA PRO A 106 -0.56 5.56 4.34
C PRO A 106 -0.25 4.29 3.55
N ALA A 107 0.82 4.25 2.76
CA ALA A 107 1.31 3.09 2.00
C ALA A 107 0.22 2.34 1.22
N ASN A 108 -0.69 3.06 0.58
CA ASN A 108 -1.97 2.54 0.09
C ASN A 108 -2.14 2.51 -1.44
N THR A 109 -1.11 2.91 -2.21
CA THR A 109 -1.30 3.18 -3.64
C THR A 109 -0.78 2.06 -4.52
N HIS A 110 0.44 1.58 -4.31
CA HIS A 110 1.07 0.59 -5.17
C HIS A 110 1.94 -0.37 -4.37
N ILE A 111 2.25 -1.51 -4.96
CA ILE A 111 3.28 -2.42 -4.49
C ILE A 111 4.18 -2.82 -5.65
N VAL A 112 5.48 -2.72 -5.48
CA VAL A 112 6.47 -3.07 -6.50
C VAL A 112 7.46 -4.09 -5.95
N ASN A 113 7.86 -5.03 -6.79
CA ASN A 113 8.99 -5.94 -6.51
C ASN A 113 10.23 -5.40 -7.21
N HIS A 114 11.27 -5.10 -6.42
CA HIS A 114 12.57 -4.68 -6.95
C HIS A 114 13.72 -5.20 -6.09
N ALA A 115 14.75 -5.76 -6.71
CA ALA A 115 15.94 -6.28 -6.02
C ALA A 115 15.62 -7.22 -4.84
N GLY A 116 14.61 -8.08 -5.00
CA GLY A 116 14.16 -9.03 -3.98
C GLY A 116 13.34 -8.41 -2.82
N LYS A 117 13.01 -7.13 -2.89
CA LYS A 117 12.17 -6.42 -1.92
C LYS A 117 10.78 -6.15 -2.49
N LEU A 118 9.75 -6.34 -1.69
CA LEU A 118 8.41 -5.81 -1.94
C LEU A 118 8.27 -4.47 -1.24
N LEU A 119 7.92 -3.42 -2.00
CA LEU A 119 7.81 -2.06 -1.48
C LEU A 119 6.36 -1.57 -1.64
N ALA A 120 5.71 -1.29 -0.53
CA ALA A 120 4.41 -0.61 -0.49
C ALA A 120 4.62 0.90 -0.58
N LEU A 121 3.95 1.54 -1.53
CA LEU A 121 4.21 2.91 -1.95
C LEU A 121 2.97 3.79 -1.80
N GLU A 122 3.25 5.06 -1.56
CA GLU A 122 2.33 6.20 -1.64
C GLU A 122 3.11 7.42 -2.15
N GLU A 123 2.46 8.43 -2.73
CA GLU A 123 3.11 9.50 -3.50
C GLU A 123 3.93 10.51 -2.68
N THR A 124 3.63 10.67 -1.39
CA THR A 124 4.13 11.80 -0.58
C THR A 124 5.05 11.37 0.56
N SER A 125 5.44 10.10 0.59
CA SER A 125 6.17 9.50 1.71
C SER A 125 7.27 8.53 1.26
N LEU A 126 8.03 8.03 2.23
CA LEU A 126 9.00 6.95 1.98
C LEU A 126 8.28 5.62 1.73
N PRO A 127 8.87 4.75 0.90
CA PRO A 127 8.38 3.38 0.69
C PRO A 127 8.53 2.53 1.96
N TRP A 128 7.65 1.57 2.12
CA TRP A 128 7.71 0.58 3.21
C TRP A 128 7.96 -0.81 2.66
N SER A 129 8.97 -1.47 3.22
CA SER A 129 9.33 -2.83 2.86
C SER A 129 8.41 -3.83 3.55
N VAL A 130 7.98 -4.85 2.80
CA VAL A 130 7.17 -5.96 3.30
C VAL A 130 7.76 -7.28 2.84
N ASN A 131 7.51 -8.37 3.57
CA ASN A 131 7.93 -9.71 3.16
C ASN A 131 6.87 -10.40 2.28
N GLN A 132 7.16 -11.63 1.85
CA GLN A 132 6.23 -12.43 1.06
C GLN A 132 5.00 -12.90 1.86
N ASP A 133 5.07 -12.87 3.18
CA ASP A 133 3.95 -13.11 4.08
C ASP A 133 3.07 -11.88 4.30
N LEU A 134 3.39 -10.78 3.63
CA LEU A 134 2.78 -9.45 3.72
C LEU A 134 3.01 -8.74 5.07
N ASP A 135 3.94 -9.24 5.89
CA ASP A 135 4.30 -8.56 7.13
C ASP A 135 5.17 -7.34 6.83
N THR A 136 4.90 -6.25 7.53
CA THR A 136 5.67 -5.01 7.44
C THR A 136 7.04 -5.19 8.08
N LEU A 137 8.10 -4.86 7.34
CA LEU A 137 9.48 -4.97 7.80
C LEU A 137 10.05 -3.63 8.30
N GLY A 138 9.68 -2.53 7.64
CA GLY A 138 10.15 -1.20 8.00
C GLY A 138 10.23 -0.27 6.80
N VAL A 139 10.60 0.99 7.07
CA VAL A 139 10.82 2.00 6.05
C VAL A 139 12.03 1.62 5.18
N GLU A 140 11.93 1.90 3.88
CA GLU A 140 13.04 1.73 2.94
C GLU A 140 13.53 3.10 2.46
N ASP A 141 14.64 3.54 2.99
CA ASP A 141 15.29 4.80 2.63
C ASP A 141 16.54 4.60 1.77
N PHE A 142 16.77 3.35 1.28
CA PHE A 142 17.93 2.96 0.51
C PHE A 142 19.25 3.31 1.21
N ASN A 143 19.36 2.96 2.50
CA ASN A 143 20.49 3.25 3.39
C ASN A 143 20.74 4.77 3.57
N GLY A 144 19.69 5.51 3.78
CA GLY A 144 19.72 6.97 4.02
C GLY A 144 19.99 7.80 2.77
N LYS A 145 19.83 7.21 1.57
CA LYS A 145 20.03 7.92 0.29
C LYS A 145 18.77 8.53 -0.27
N LEU A 146 17.62 8.10 0.21
CA LEU A 146 16.33 8.67 -0.13
C LEU A 146 15.86 9.55 1.02
N ASP A 147 15.97 10.84 0.83
CA ASP A 147 15.61 11.90 1.79
C ASP A 147 14.39 12.71 1.37
N THR A 148 13.72 12.29 0.31
CA THR A 148 12.47 12.87 -0.20
C THR A 148 11.37 11.81 -0.26
N ALA A 149 10.15 12.22 -0.57
CA ALA A 149 9.11 11.30 -0.96
C ALA A 149 9.53 10.50 -2.21
N MET A 150 8.96 9.30 -2.36
CA MET A 150 9.09 8.48 -3.58
C MET A 150 7.74 8.41 -4.29
N THR A 151 7.71 8.68 -5.60
CA THR A 151 6.49 8.45 -6.38
C THR A 151 5.98 7.01 -6.21
N ALA A 152 4.68 6.82 -6.17
CA ALA A 152 4.07 5.48 -6.14
C ALA A 152 4.16 4.74 -7.49
N HIS A 153 4.68 5.39 -8.55
CA HIS A 153 4.71 4.86 -9.91
C HIS A 153 6.12 4.72 -10.51
N PRO A 154 7.06 4.02 -9.81
CA PRO A 154 8.39 3.80 -10.35
C PRO A 154 8.32 2.96 -11.64
N ARG A 155 9.39 3.01 -12.42
CA ARG A 155 9.56 2.20 -13.61
C ARG A 155 10.81 1.35 -13.48
N VAL A 156 10.70 0.08 -13.83
CA VAL A 156 11.85 -0.82 -13.90
C VAL A 156 12.26 -0.94 -15.37
N CYS A 157 13.52 -0.62 -15.64
CA CYS A 157 14.08 -0.78 -16.99
C CYS A 157 14.18 -2.28 -17.34
N PRO A 158 13.54 -2.74 -18.43
CA PRO A 158 13.55 -4.16 -18.77
C PRO A 158 14.95 -4.66 -19.22
N GLU A 159 15.80 -3.75 -19.67
CA GLU A 159 17.14 -4.10 -20.15
C GLU A 159 18.16 -4.18 -19.01
N THR A 160 18.17 -3.20 -18.11
CA THR A 160 19.15 -3.09 -17.02
C THR A 160 18.67 -3.66 -15.70
N GLY A 161 17.34 -3.74 -15.50
CA GLY A 161 16.70 -4.08 -14.24
C GLY A 161 16.76 -2.96 -13.19
N GLU A 162 17.25 -1.79 -13.55
CA GLU A 162 17.27 -0.61 -12.67
C GLU A 162 15.88 -0.05 -12.47
N MET A 163 15.55 0.32 -11.24
CA MET A 163 14.32 1.04 -10.92
C MET A 163 14.57 2.55 -10.99
N LEU A 164 13.70 3.24 -11.71
CA LEU A 164 13.75 4.67 -11.96
C LEU A 164 12.52 5.32 -11.36
N PHE A 165 12.71 6.39 -10.61
CA PHE A 165 11.60 7.13 -10.01
C PHE A 165 11.99 8.59 -9.76
N PHE A 166 11.02 9.39 -9.40
CA PHE A 166 11.24 10.74 -8.90
C PHE A 166 10.68 10.88 -7.48
N GLY A 167 11.30 11.79 -6.73
CA GLY A 167 10.79 12.28 -5.47
C GLY A 167 10.61 13.79 -5.56
N TYR A 168 9.66 14.33 -4.83
CA TYR A 168 9.45 15.77 -4.79
C TYR A 168 9.27 16.27 -3.36
N SER A 169 9.62 17.54 -3.17
CA SER A 169 9.41 18.27 -1.93
C SER A 169 8.68 19.58 -2.23
N MET A 170 7.67 19.89 -1.45
CA MET A 170 6.99 21.18 -1.54
C MET A 170 7.68 22.28 -0.71
N PHE A 171 8.69 21.92 0.09
CA PHE A 171 9.25 22.79 1.13
C PHE A 171 10.71 23.17 0.93
N SER A 172 11.44 22.43 0.11
CA SER A 172 12.88 22.66 -0.08
C SER A 172 13.30 22.42 -1.51
N GLU A 173 14.27 23.19 -1.98
CA GLU A 173 14.98 22.92 -3.24
C GLU A 173 16.01 21.80 -3.05
N PRO A 174 16.17 20.96 -4.12
CA PRO A 174 15.43 20.96 -5.37
C PRO A 174 14.02 20.38 -5.17
N TYR A 175 13.00 21.01 -5.75
CA TYR A 175 11.61 20.59 -5.61
C TYR A 175 11.31 19.25 -6.29
N LEU A 176 12.19 18.79 -7.19
CA LEU A 176 12.10 17.52 -7.90
C LEU A 176 13.47 16.87 -7.95
N ASN A 177 13.56 15.63 -7.47
CA ASN A 177 14.74 14.78 -7.54
C ASN A 177 14.46 13.55 -8.39
N TYR A 178 15.44 13.14 -9.17
CA TYR A 178 15.39 11.91 -9.94
C TYR A 178 16.32 10.88 -9.30
N TYR A 179 15.83 9.66 -9.17
CA TYR A 179 16.53 8.57 -8.54
C TYR A 179 16.66 7.36 -9.45
N ARG A 180 17.76 6.67 -9.29
CA ARG A 180 18.03 5.39 -9.92
C ARG A 180 18.51 4.40 -8.87
N VAL A 181 17.84 3.26 -8.77
CA VAL A 181 18.22 2.17 -7.89
C VAL A 181 18.69 0.98 -8.72
N SER A 182 19.88 0.46 -8.42
CA SER A 182 20.43 -0.72 -9.09
C SER A 182 19.58 -1.96 -8.84
N LYS A 183 19.75 -2.93 -9.73
CA LYS A 183 19.18 -4.27 -9.60
C LYS A 183 19.80 -5.01 -8.41
#